data_c81152f625373d8db74a5aaf134665b9
#
_entry.id   c81152f625373d8db74a5aaf134665b9
#
_cell.length_a   1.000
_cell.length_b   1.000
_cell.length_c   1.000
_cell.angle_alpha   90.00
_cell.angle_beta   90.00
_cell.angle_gamma   90.00
#
_symmetry.space_group_name_H-M   'P 1'
#
loop_
_entity.id
_entity.type
_entity.pdbx_description
1 polymer ?
#
loop_
_entity_poly.entity_id
_entity_poly.type
_entity_poly.pdbx_seq_one_letter_code
_entity_poly.pdbx_strand_id
1 'polypeptide(L)'
;KIKNEKGRCMKAFLILEDGHVFKGTSIGSTREVISEIVFNTSMTGYLEVMTDPSYAGQAVCMTYPLIGNYGICYEDQESRKPWIDGFIVRELSRIPSNFRSVDTIQHFLEKHDIPGIAGIDTRALTKILREKGTMNGMITVNENYDLDEIIPRLKAYTTGKVVEKVTCSEKEVLKGNGPKVALMDLVQNAILHVL
;
A
#
# COMPACT_ATOMS: atom_id res chain seq x y z
N LYS A 1 15.03 6.24 -4.47
CA LYS A 1 15.61 4.92 -4.15
C LYS A 1 16.42 5.04 -2.88
N ILE A 2 16.04 4.31 -1.85
CA ILE A 2 16.76 4.27 -0.57
C ILE A 2 18.16 3.70 -0.84
N LYS A 3 19.16 4.39 -0.34
CA LYS A 3 20.56 3.97 -0.47
C LYS A 3 21.03 3.41 0.87
N ASN A 4 21.77 2.29 0.83
CA ASN A 4 22.49 1.78 1.98
C ASN A 4 23.71 2.67 2.31
N GLU A 5 24.42 2.39 3.41
CA GLU A 5 25.64 3.11 3.84
C GLU A 5 26.73 3.20 2.76
N LYS A 6 26.70 2.31 1.77
CA LYS A 6 27.62 2.28 0.61
C LYS A 6 27.08 3.04 -0.61
N GLY A 7 25.99 3.80 -0.49
CA GLY A 7 25.39 4.58 -1.57
C GLY A 7 24.66 3.74 -2.65
N ARG A 8 24.51 2.43 -2.47
CA ARG A 8 23.80 1.52 -3.38
C ARG A 8 22.31 1.49 -3.07
N CYS A 9 21.46 1.32 -4.09
CA CYS A 9 20.05 1.10 -3.89
C CYS A 9 19.84 -0.13 -2.99
N MET A 10 19.03 0.01 -1.95
CA MET A 10 18.71 -1.07 -1.03
C MET A 10 17.82 -2.09 -1.74
N LYS A 11 18.18 -3.35 -1.69
CA LYS A 11 17.35 -4.44 -2.21
C LYS A 11 16.13 -4.64 -1.30
N ALA A 12 15.04 -5.09 -1.89
CA ALA A 12 13.87 -5.55 -1.17
C ALA A 12 13.36 -6.85 -1.79
N PHE A 13 12.65 -7.62 -1.00
CA PHE A 13 12.11 -8.92 -1.37
C PHE A 13 10.62 -8.95 -1.00
N LEU A 14 9.81 -9.44 -1.93
CA LEU A 14 8.44 -9.84 -1.67
C LEU A 14 8.40 -11.37 -1.66
N ILE A 15 8.09 -11.95 -0.53
CA ILE A 15 8.00 -13.40 -0.31
C ILE A 15 6.53 -13.75 -0.13
N LEU A 16 6.00 -14.65 -0.95
CA LEU A 16 4.62 -15.12 -0.85
C LEU A 16 4.55 -16.44 -0.06
N GLU A 17 3.39 -16.73 0.53
CA GLU A 17 3.16 -17.93 1.34
C GLU A 17 3.29 -19.25 0.58
N ASP A 18 3.27 -19.19 -0.76
CA ASP A 18 3.49 -20.35 -1.63
C ASP A 18 4.97 -20.55 -2.00
N GLY A 19 5.88 -19.71 -1.47
CA GLY A 19 7.31 -19.78 -1.67
C GLY A 19 7.85 -18.97 -2.85
N HIS A 20 7.01 -18.29 -3.62
CA HIS A 20 7.49 -17.38 -4.66
C HIS A 20 8.18 -16.17 -4.05
N VAL A 21 9.35 -15.80 -4.61
CA VAL A 21 10.14 -14.65 -4.17
C VAL A 21 10.37 -13.71 -5.33
N PHE A 22 9.93 -12.46 -5.18
CA PHE A 22 10.21 -11.38 -6.11
C PHE A 22 11.31 -10.48 -5.55
N LYS A 23 12.36 -10.24 -6.33
CA LYS A 23 13.47 -9.34 -5.97
C LYS A 23 13.31 -7.99 -6.63
N GLY A 24 13.44 -6.94 -5.84
CA GLY A 24 13.32 -5.57 -6.31
C GLY A 24 14.19 -4.61 -5.52
N THR A 25 13.79 -3.34 -5.52
CA THR A 25 14.46 -2.25 -4.83
C THR A 25 13.49 -1.63 -3.83
N SER A 26 13.94 -1.35 -2.62
CA SER A 26 13.16 -0.63 -1.61
C SER A 26 12.88 0.81 -2.06
N ILE A 27 11.63 1.25 -1.89
CA ILE A 27 11.13 2.59 -2.23
C ILE A 27 10.38 3.27 -1.09
N GLY A 28 10.30 2.67 0.08
CA GLY A 28 9.63 3.20 1.25
C GLY A 28 10.39 2.83 2.52
N SER A 29 9.70 2.66 3.64
CA SER A 29 10.31 2.22 4.90
C SER A 29 11.08 0.90 4.74
N THR A 30 12.09 0.73 5.58
CA THR A 30 12.87 -0.52 5.68
C THR A 30 12.25 -1.52 6.66
N ARG A 31 11.11 -1.19 7.25
CA ARG A 31 10.37 -2.06 8.15
C ARG A 31 9.92 -3.32 7.42
N GLU A 32 9.99 -4.45 8.09
CA GLU A 32 9.35 -5.67 7.60
C GLU A 32 7.85 -5.64 7.86
N VAL A 33 7.09 -6.13 6.91
CA VAL A 33 5.63 -6.25 7.05
C VAL A 33 5.14 -7.57 6.48
N ILE A 34 4.22 -8.19 7.19
CA ILE A 34 3.40 -9.30 6.70
C ILE A 34 1.99 -8.78 6.50
N SER A 35 1.42 -8.99 5.32
CA SER A 35 0.05 -8.58 5.00
C SER A 35 -0.53 -9.41 3.88
N GLU A 36 -1.84 -9.31 3.67
CA GLU A 36 -2.48 -9.86 2.49
C GLU A 36 -2.05 -9.07 1.24
N ILE A 37 -1.62 -9.78 0.20
CA ILE A 37 -1.19 -9.18 -1.06
C ILE A 37 -2.37 -9.12 -2.01
N VAL A 38 -2.72 -7.90 -2.41
CA VAL A 38 -3.78 -7.62 -3.37
C VAL A 38 -3.26 -6.81 -4.56
N PHE A 39 -4.04 -6.70 -5.62
CA PHE A 39 -3.66 -5.87 -6.77
C PHE A 39 -4.78 -4.92 -7.19
N ASN A 40 -4.37 -3.78 -7.74
CA ASN A 40 -5.24 -2.79 -8.35
C ASN A 40 -4.80 -2.55 -9.80
N THR A 41 -5.76 -2.53 -10.74
CA THR A 41 -5.48 -2.38 -12.18
C THR A 41 -5.64 -0.96 -12.69
N SER A 42 -5.96 -0.01 -11.85
CA SER A 42 -6.10 1.40 -12.22
C SER A 42 -4.78 1.97 -12.72
N MET A 43 -4.85 2.82 -13.73
CA MET A 43 -3.68 3.53 -14.27
C MET A 43 -3.31 4.77 -13.47
N THR A 44 -4.28 5.31 -12.73
CA THR A 44 -4.21 6.54 -11.92
C THR A 44 -4.86 6.30 -10.56
N GLY A 45 -4.83 7.28 -9.67
CA GLY A 45 -5.50 7.17 -8.37
C GLY A 45 -4.69 6.38 -7.35
N TYR A 46 -3.38 6.36 -7.45
CA TYR A 46 -2.56 5.61 -6.50
C TYR A 46 -2.53 6.23 -5.10
N LEU A 47 -2.73 7.56 -4.96
CA LEU A 47 -2.83 8.18 -3.64
C LEU A 47 -4.16 7.81 -2.98
N GLU A 48 -5.23 7.84 -3.75
CA GLU A 48 -6.56 7.40 -3.34
C GLU A 48 -6.50 5.95 -2.85
N VAL A 49 -5.89 5.04 -3.62
CA VAL A 49 -5.67 3.65 -3.22
C VAL A 49 -4.87 3.55 -1.91
N MET A 50 -3.79 4.34 -1.75
CA MET A 50 -2.97 4.30 -0.54
C MET A 50 -3.72 4.79 0.70
N THR A 51 -4.68 5.72 0.52
CA THR A 51 -5.41 6.37 1.61
C THR A 51 -6.84 5.85 1.80
N ASP A 52 -7.27 4.88 0.98
CA ASP A 52 -8.57 4.22 1.12
C ASP A 52 -8.54 3.23 2.30
N PRO A 53 -9.41 3.40 3.32
CA PRO A 53 -9.51 2.47 4.44
C PRO A 53 -9.84 1.03 4.06
N SER A 54 -10.40 0.81 2.87
CA SER A 54 -10.71 -0.53 2.35
C SER A 54 -9.46 -1.40 2.17
N TYR A 55 -8.28 -0.79 2.01
CA TYR A 55 -7.00 -1.50 1.90
C TYR A 55 -6.28 -1.68 3.23
N ALA A 56 -6.91 -1.40 4.36
CA ALA A 56 -6.29 -1.60 5.67
C ALA A 56 -5.91 -3.07 5.90
N GLY A 57 -4.66 -3.32 6.27
CA GLY A 57 -4.12 -4.68 6.44
C GLY A 57 -3.65 -5.35 5.14
N GLN A 58 -3.58 -4.60 4.04
CA GLN A 58 -3.18 -5.13 2.73
C GLN A 58 -1.95 -4.41 2.16
N ALA A 59 -1.10 -5.16 1.46
CA ALA A 59 -0.07 -4.60 0.60
C ALA A 59 -0.57 -4.61 -0.85
N VAL A 60 -0.59 -3.44 -1.48
CA VAL A 60 -1.24 -3.23 -2.77
C VAL A 60 -0.22 -3.23 -3.90
N CYS A 61 -0.42 -4.11 -4.87
CA CYS A 61 0.31 -4.14 -6.13
C CYS A 61 -0.41 -3.31 -7.19
N MET A 62 0.18 -2.20 -7.61
CA MET A 62 -0.28 -1.45 -8.77
C MET A 62 0.21 -2.14 -10.05
N THR A 63 -0.72 -2.61 -10.89
CA THR A 63 -0.35 -3.39 -12.08
C THR A 63 0.09 -2.52 -13.25
N TYR A 64 -0.26 -1.23 -13.24
CA TYR A 64 0.18 -0.29 -14.26
C TYR A 64 1.71 -0.13 -14.23
N PRO A 65 2.40 -0.16 -15.39
CA PRO A 65 3.85 -0.27 -15.43
C PRO A 65 4.62 0.87 -14.77
N LEU A 66 4.14 2.12 -14.88
CA LEU A 66 4.77 3.31 -14.33
C LEU A 66 3.84 4.01 -13.33
N ILE A 67 4.23 4.07 -12.09
CA ILE A 67 3.49 4.72 -11.00
C ILE A 67 4.28 5.94 -10.49
N GLY A 68 3.58 6.97 -9.99
CA GLY A 68 4.20 8.16 -9.40
C GLY A 68 4.50 9.29 -10.39
N ASN A 69 4.03 9.19 -11.62
CA ASN A 69 4.28 10.18 -12.67
C ASN A 69 3.69 11.57 -12.39
N TYR A 70 2.61 11.68 -11.61
CA TYR A 70 2.02 12.96 -11.23
C TYR A 70 2.25 13.34 -9.75
N GLY A 71 3.05 12.55 -9.00
CA GLY A 71 3.43 12.85 -7.61
C GLY A 71 2.29 12.67 -6.61
N ILE A 72 2.40 13.36 -5.49
CA ILE A 72 1.41 13.37 -4.41
C ILE A 72 0.75 14.74 -4.35
N CYS A 73 -0.58 14.77 -4.31
CA CYS A 73 -1.40 15.93 -4.00
C CYS A 73 -2.29 15.56 -2.82
N TYR A 74 -2.03 16.12 -1.64
CA TYR A 74 -2.74 15.74 -0.41
C TYR A 74 -4.25 16.03 -0.44
N GLU A 75 -4.71 16.87 -1.37
CA GLU A 75 -6.15 17.13 -1.58
C GLU A 75 -6.90 15.94 -2.17
N ASP A 76 -6.17 15.02 -2.83
CA ASP A 76 -6.73 13.84 -3.48
C ASP A 76 -6.76 12.61 -2.54
N GLN A 77 -6.57 12.78 -1.23
CA GLN A 77 -6.65 11.70 -0.25
C GLN A 77 -8.10 11.26 -0.01
N GLU A 78 -8.35 9.97 -0.01
CA GLU A 78 -9.66 9.38 0.32
C GLU A 78 -10.00 9.47 1.81
N SER A 79 -8.98 9.57 2.67
CA SER A 79 -9.18 9.67 4.11
C SER A 79 -7.99 10.33 4.82
N ARG A 80 -8.07 10.40 6.15
CA ARG A 80 -7.14 11.14 7.05
C ARG A 80 -5.67 10.71 6.98
N LYS A 81 -5.37 9.49 6.50
CA LYS A 81 -4.03 8.91 6.46
C LYS A 81 -3.97 7.73 5.48
N PRO A 82 -2.76 7.26 5.09
CA PRO A 82 -2.64 5.99 4.39
C PRO A 82 -3.02 4.81 5.31
N TRP A 83 -3.58 3.77 4.69
CA TRP A 83 -4.05 2.56 5.37
C TRP A 83 -3.38 1.30 4.87
N ILE A 84 -2.74 1.34 3.70
CA ILE A 84 -2.02 0.19 3.15
C ILE A 84 -0.84 -0.19 4.04
N ASP A 85 -0.57 -1.49 4.14
CA ASP A 85 0.60 -2.02 4.86
C ASP A 85 1.87 -2.03 4.02
N GLY A 86 1.73 -2.09 2.69
CA GLY A 86 2.85 -2.08 1.76
C GLY A 86 2.47 -1.64 0.35
N PHE A 87 3.45 -1.19 -0.43
CA PHE A 87 3.24 -0.70 -1.79
C PHE A 87 4.15 -1.38 -2.80
N ILE A 88 3.57 -1.97 -3.84
CA ILE A 88 4.27 -2.84 -4.79
C ILE A 88 4.08 -2.30 -6.19
N VAL A 89 5.19 -2.00 -6.90
CA VAL A 89 5.15 -1.43 -8.24
C VAL A 89 6.21 -2.05 -9.16
N ARG A 90 5.95 -2.02 -10.47
CA ARG A 90 6.96 -2.37 -11.47
C ARG A 90 8.02 -1.28 -11.59
N GLU A 91 7.59 -0.05 -11.82
CA GLU A 91 8.46 1.10 -11.95
C GLU A 91 7.90 2.31 -11.21
N LEU A 92 8.74 2.98 -10.44
CA LEU A 92 8.41 4.23 -9.77
C LEU A 92 9.03 5.39 -10.56
N SER A 93 8.20 6.37 -10.92
CA SER A 93 8.66 7.60 -11.57
C SER A 93 9.70 8.31 -10.71
N ARG A 94 10.77 8.74 -11.34
CA ARG A 94 11.87 9.45 -10.65
C ARG A 94 11.53 10.88 -10.33
N ILE A 95 10.75 11.50 -11.21
CA ILE A 95 10.38 12.93 -11.13
C ILE A 95 8.89 13.02 -11.44
N PRO A 96 8.08 13.52 -10.50
CA PRO A 96 6.69 13.82 -10.79
C PRO A 96 6.59 15.00 -11.76
N SER A 97 5.65 14.94 -12.69
CA SER A 97 5.40 15.96 -13.71
C SER A 97 3.96 16.44 -13.64
N ASN A 98 3.62 17.14 -12.55
CA ASN A 98 2.31 17.74 -12.35
C ASN A 98 2.46 19.01 -11.50
N PHE A 99 1.78 20.08 -11.90
CA PHE A 99 1.82 21.38 -11.19
C PHE A 99 1.20 21.29 -9.78
N ARG A 100 0.32 20.34 -9.51
CA ARG A 100 -0.28 20.10 -8.18
C ARG A 100 0.61 19.22 -7.28
N SER A 101 1.68 18.65 -7.81
CA SER A 101 2.54 17.76 -7.04
C SER A 101 3.30 18.52 -5.97
N VAL A 102 3.11 18.14 -4.73
CA VAL A 102 3.80 18.71 -3.55
C VAL A 102 4.80 17.73 -2.95
N ASP A 103 4.73 16.44 -3.33
CA ASP A 103 5.56 15.39 -2.78
C ASP A 103 5.75 14.23 -3.77
N THR A 104 6.67 13.33 -3.45
CA THR A 104 6.91 12.08 -4.20
C THR A 104 6.31 10.89 -3.45
N ILE A 105 5.98 9.81 -4.18
CA ILE A 105 5.52 8.57 -3.55
C ILE A 105 6.57 8.03 -2.57
N GLN A 106 7.86 8.06 -2.94
CA GLN A 106 8.91 7.55 -2.07
C GLN A 106 8.93 8.28 -0.73
N HIS A 107 8.94 9.63 -0.73
CA HIS A 107 8.93 10.41 0.50
C HIS A 107 7.64 10.20 1.31
N PHE A 108 6.48 10.08 0.62
CA PHE A 108 5.20 9.76 1.27
C PHE A 108 5.25 8.42 2.00
N LEU A 109 5.77 7.36 1.36
CA LEU A 109 5.91 6.04 1.98
C LEU A 109 6.87 6.07 3.17
N GLU A 110 8.03 6.74 3.02
CA GLU A 110 9.02 6.91 4.10
C GLU A 110 8.43 7.66 5.30
N LYS A 111 7.73 8.76 5.05
CA LYS A 111 7.09 9.60 6.07
C LYS A 111 6.04 8.83 6.89
N HIS A 112 5.33 7.91 6.26
CA HIS A 112 4.28 7.12 6.91
C HIS A 112 4.72 5.72 7.33
N ASP A 113 6.03 5.45 7.30
CA ASP A 113 6.62 4.14 7.66
C ASP A 113 6.01 2.96 6.90
N ILE A 114 5.72 3.15 5.60
CA ILE A 114 5.16 2.14 4.72
C ILE A 114 6.28 1.51 3.89
N PRO A 115 6.55 0.21 4.01
CA PRO A 115 7.51 -0.47 3.13
C PRO A 115 6.98 -0.56 1.71
N GLY A 116 7.89 -0.38 0.75
CA GLY A 116 7.55 -0.50 -0.66
C GLY A 116 8.65 -1.19 -1.46
N ILE A 117 8.25 -1.84 -2.53
CA ILE A 117 9.15 -2.53 -3.47
C ILE A 117 8.86 -2.15 -4.91
N ALA A 118 9.89 -1.79 -5.65
CA ALA A 118 9.84 -1.50 -7.08
C ALA A 118 10.78 -2.41 -7.87
N GLY A 119 10.51 -2.59 -9.15
CA GLY A 119 11.35 -3.36 -10.05
C GLY A 119 10.98 -4.83 -10.15
N ILE A 120 9.84 -5.23 -9.63
CA ILE A 120 9.36 -6.62 -9.74
C ILE A 120 8.47 -6.81 -10.97
N ASP A 121 8.26 -8.06 -11.37
CA ASP A 121 7.28 -8.42 -12.39
C ASP A 121 5.87 -8.46 -11.78
N THR A 122 5.20 -7.29 -11.79
CA THR A 122 3.84 -7.15 -11.29
C THR A 122 2.82 -7.96 -12.10
N ARG A 123 3.11 -8.23 -13.39
CA ARG A 123 2.24 -9.08 -14.23
C ARG A 123 2.29 -10.54 -13.78
N ALA A 124 3.48 -11.06 -13.49
CA ALA A 124 3.64 -12.42 -12.96
C ALA A 124 2.96 -12.54 -11.58
N LEU A 125 3.17 -11.56 -10.68
CA LEU A 125 2.50 -11.52 -9.37
C LEU A 125 0.97 -11.52 -9.53
N THR A 126 0.43 -10.64 -10.38
CA THR A 126 -1.03 -10.56 -10.61
C THR A 126 -1.60 -11.86 -11.16
N LYS A 127 -0.86 -12.56 -12.04
CA LYS A 127 -1.28 -13.86 -12.57
C LYS A 127 -1.40 -14.90 -11.44
N ILE A 128 -0.41 -14.97 -10.55
CA ILE A 128 -0.43 -15.87 -9.39
C ILE A 128 -1.66 -15.57 -8.51
N LEU A 129 -1.89 -14.30 -8.17
CA LEU A 129 -3.01 -13.90 -7.33
C LEU A 129 -4.37 -14.17 -7.99
N ARG A 130 -4.48 -14.06 -9.31
CA ARG A 130 -5.72 -14.39 -10.04
C ARG A 130 -6.01 -15.89 -10.08
N GLU A 131 -4.98 -16.72 -10.18
CA GLU A 131 -5.11 -18.18 -10.27
C GLU A 131 -5.34 -18.83 -8.89
N LYS A 132 -4.68 -18.29 -7.84
CA LYS A 132 -4.69 -18.90 -6.49
C LYS A 132 -5.56 -18.17 -5.48
N GLY A 133 -6.05 -16.96 -5.81
CA GLY A 133 -6.71 -16.05 -4.89
C GLY A 133 -5.70 -15.10 -4.22
N THR A 134 -6.21 -14.24 -3.33
CA THR A 134 -5.34 -13.41 -2.46
C THR A 134 -4.51 -14.33 -1.58
N MET A 135 -3.29 -13.92 -1.27
CA MET A 135 -2.40 -14.68 -0.40
C MET A 135 -1.56 -13.76 0.46
N ASN A 136 -1.09 -14.28 1.58
CA ASN A 136 -0.21 -13.53 2.46
C ASN A 136 1.20 -13.44 1.87
N GLY A 137 1.85 -12.32 2.15
CA GLY A 137 3.23 -12.09 1.76
C GLY A 137 3.97 -11.21 2.77
N MET A 138 5.29 -11.25 2.67
CA MET A 138 6.21 -10.42 3.46
C MET A 138 6.99 -9.52 2.52
N ILE A 139 7.06 -8.22 2.85
CA ILE A 139 8.02 -7.30 2.25
C ILE A 139 9.15 -7.12 3.26
N THR A 140 10.39 -7.41 2.85
CA THR A 140 11.57 -7.30 3.69
C THR A 140 12.77 -6.77 2.91
N VAL A 141 13.69 -6.09 3.59
CA VAL A 141 14.99 -5.67 3.07
C VAL A 141 16.12 -6.59 3.55
N ASN A 142 15.81 -7.57 4.39
CA ASN A 142 16.77 -8.56 4.86
C ASN A 142 17.15 -9.51 3.72
N GLU A 143 18.43 -9.54 3.34
CA GLU A 143 18.95 -10.44 2.30
C GLU A 143 19.13 -11.87 2.81
N ASN A 144 19.21 -12.07 4.13
CA ASN A 144 19.45 -13.37 4.78
C ASN A 144 18.15 -13.96 5.34
N TYR A 145 17.09 -13.96 4.52
CA TYR A 145 15.80 -14.54 4.91
C TYR A 145 15.82 -16.07 4.79
N ASP A 146 15.11 -16.75 5.69
CA ASP A 146 14.89 -18.19 5.67
C ASP A 146 13.43 -18.48 5.29
N LEU A 147 13.23 -19.18 4.16
CA LEU A 147 11.90 -19.53 3.67
C LEU A 147 11.21 -20.55 4.57
N ASP A 148 11.96 -21.45 5.17
CA ASP A 148 11.39 -22.50 6.06
C ASP A 148 10.82 -21.89 7.34
N GLU A 149 11.37 -20.73 7.78
CA GLU A 149 10.83 -19.97 8.90
C GLU A 149 9.66 -19.05 8.47
N ILE A 150 9.79 -18.38 7.34
CA ILE A 150 8.85 -17.35 6.90
C ILE A 150 7.53 -17.94 6.39
N ILE A 151 7.56 -18.99 5.58
CA ILE A 151 6.35 -19.56 4.97
C ILE A 151 5.32 -20.01 6.01
N PRO A 152 5.67 -20.71 7.09
CA PRO A 152 4.71 -21.04 8.14
C PRO A 152 4.08 -19.80 8.81
N ARG A 153 4.88 -18.74 9.01
CA ARG A 153 4.39 -17.46 9.57
C ARG A 153 3.40 -16.79 8.62
N LEU A 154 3.67 -16.79 7.31
CA LEU A 154 2.76 -16.22 6.30
C LEU A 154 1.43 -16.99 6.27
N LYS A 155 1.47 -18.31 6.27
CA LYS A 155 0.26 -19.15 6.28
C LYS A 155 -0.59 -19.00 7.55
N ALA A 156 0.02 -18.66 8.66
CA ALA A 156 -0.67 -18.45 9.94
C ALA A 156 -1.20 -17.02 10.10
N TYR A 157 -0.78 -16.09 9.23
CA TYR A 157 -1.15 -14.68 9.35
C TYR A 157 -2.63 -14.45 8.98
N THR A 158 -3.29 -13.59 9.75
CA THR A 158 -4.64 -13.07 9.48
C THR A 158 -4.65 -11.57 9.73
N THR A 159 -5.34 -10.81 8.89
CA THR A 159 -5.45 -9.34 8.99
C THR A 159 -6.16 -8.87 10.27
N GLY A 160 -6.88 -9.77 10.96
CA GLY A 160 -7.58 -9.47 12.19
C GLY A 160 -8.78 -8.53 11.99
N LYS A 161 -9.11 -7.76 13.04
CA LYS A 161 -10.27 -6.87 13.05
C LYS A 161 -9.94 -5.50 12.48
N VAL A 162 -9.89 -5.38 11.16
CA VAL A 162 -9.52 -4.11 10.50
C VAL A 162 -10.59 -3.04 10.62
N VAL A 163 -11.88 -3.40 10.64
CA VAL A 163 -12.99 -2.44 10.78
C VAL A 163 -12.86 -1.58 12.04
N GLU A 164 -12.49 -2.17 13.17
CA GLU A 164 -12.29 -1.44 14.42
C GLU A 164 -11.16 -0.39 14.34
N LYS A 165 -10.18 -0.59 13.44
CA LYS A 165 -9.04 0.32 13.24
C LYS A 165 -9.38 1.51 12.35
N VAL A 166 -10.28 1.31 11.37
CA VAL A 166 -10.58 2.31 10.33
C VAL A 166 -11.81 3.15 10.65
N THR A 167 -12.76 2.61 11.41
CA THR A 167 -13.98 3.30 11.88
C THR A 167 -13.64 4.56 12.68
N CYS A 168 -14.52 5.56 12.66
CA CYS A 168 -14.39 6.74 13.51
C CYS A 168 -14.47 6.36 15.00
N SER A 169 -13.60 6.97 15.82
CA SER A 169 -13.57 6.72 17.28
C SER A 169 -14.66 7.50 18.04
N GLU A 170 -15.16 8.59 17.44
CA GLU A 170 -16.12 9.49 18.04
C GLU A 170 -17.24 9.83 17.06
N LYS A 171 -18.40 10.22 17.61
CA LYS A 171 -19.52 10.70 16.80
C LYS A 171 -19.16 12.02 16.13
N GLU A 172 -19.20 12.06 14.82
CA GLU A 172 -19.08 13.29 14.04
C GLU A 172 -20.45 13.86 13.69
N VAL A 173 -20.61 15.19 13.73
CA VAL A 173 -21.85 15.87 13.38
C VAL A 173 -21.54 16.94 12.34
N LEU A 174 -21.94 16.67 11.11
CA LEU A 174 -21.92 17.67 10.03
C LEU A 174 -23.18 18.56 10.15
N LYS A 175 -22.96 19.87 10.34
CA LYS A 175 -24.07 20.82 10.42
C LYS A 175 -24.59 21.15 9.02
N GLY A 176 -25.90 21.11 8.85
CA GLY A 176 -26.57 21.45 7.59
C GLY A 176 -27.98 21.93 7.85
N ASN A 177 -28.68 22.40 6.81
CA ASN A 177 -30.05 22.91 6.88
C ASN A 177 -31.12 21.88 6.40
N GLY A 178 -30.68 20.69 6.03
CA GLY A 178 -31.53 19.61 5.56
C GLY A 178 -32.04 18.67 6.66
N PRO A 179 -32.70 17.56 6.28
CA PRO A 179 -33.13 16.52 7.20
C PRO A 179 -31.90 15.91 7.91
N LYS A 180 -32.08 15.49 9.15
CA LYS A 180 -31.05 14.77 9.91
C LYS A 180 -30.94 13.33 9.39
N VAL A 181 -29.75 12.95 8.96
CA VAL A 181 -29.44 11.58 8.55
C VAL A 181 -28.37 11.02 9.49
N ALA A 182 -28.57 9.82 9.97
CA ALA A 182 -27.57 9.08 10.74
C ALA A 182 -26.86 8.11 9.79
N LEU A 183 -25.53 8.26 9.66
CA LEU A 183 -24.67 7.34 8.93
C LEU A 183 -23.91 6.49 9.95
N MET A 184 -24.01 5.15 9.81
CA MET A 184 -23.20 4.23 10.59
C MET A 184 -21.88 4.01 9.86
N ASP A 185 -20.79 4.49 10.46
CA ASP A 185 -19.45 4.33 9.91
C ASP A 185 -18.90 2.94 10.25
N LEU A 186 -18.75 2.10 9.22
CA LEU A 186 -18.04 0.82 9.30
C LEU A 186 -16.70 0.87 8.55
N VAL A 187 -16.63 1.61 7.46
CA VAL A 187 -15.44 2.02 6.70
C VAL A 187 -15.87 3.22 5.85
N GLN A 188 -15.51 4.42 6.25
CA GLN A 188 -15.98 5.63 5.56
C GLN A 188 -14.83 6.36 4.87
N ASN A 189 -15.01 6.66 3.59
CA ASN A 189 -14.13 7.52 2.81
C ASN A 189 -14.54 8.98 2.95
N ALA A 190 -13.59 9.91 2.89
CA ALA A 190 -13.83 11.35 3.04
C ALA A 190 -14.85 11.91 2.01
N ILE A 191 -14.94 11.28 0.84
CA ILE A 191 -15.89 11.68 -0.23
C ILE A 191 -17.35 11.59 0.24
N LEU A 192 -17.69 10.67 1.13
CA LEU A 192 -19.06 10.54 1.66
C LEU A 192 -19.49 11.70 2.57
N HIS A 193 -18.54 12.54 3.03
CA HIS A 193 -18.82 13.73 3.81
C HIS A 193 -19.28 14.94 2.96
N VAL A 194 -19.13 14.89 1.64
CA VAL A 194 -19.40 16.01 0.72
C VAL A 194 -20.80 15.90 0.07
N LEU A 195 -21.46 14.77 0.21
CA LEU A 195 -22.83 14.51 -0.29
C LEU A 195 -23.87 14.80 0.77
#